data_4590beab90867d8bea2fe1bb5411cfdf
#
_entry.id   4590beab90867d8bea2fe1bb5411cfdf
#
_cell.length_a   1.000
_cell.length_b   1.000
_cell.length_c   1.000
_cell.angle_alpha   90.00
_cell.angle_beta   90.00
_cell.angle_gamma   90.00
#
_symmetry.space_group_name_H-M   'P 1'
#
loop_
_entity.id
_entity.type
_entity.pdbx_description
1 polymer ?
#
loop_
_entity_poly.entity_id
_entity_poly.type
_entity_poly.pdbx_seq_one_letter_code
_entity_poly.pdbx_strand_id
1 'polypeptide(L)'
;MHPPIECRAARLTDAPAYRRYVAECGAAGLPLYQVAQFDPDQWLQELLAHADGLHLPPGYPPTTTYFALEGEEILATLRLRHGDNSATRQWLGHIGYETRPTRRGEGVARTLLGWLQRHVLSEPVLISCDEANAASLKVIAAAGGQWLDRRYHAGDRCWIRFYRLAPAKGPGLSSRQ
;
A
#
# COMPACT_ATOMS: atom_id res chain seq x y z
N MET A 1 14.51 7.98 -22.03
CA MET A 1 13.05 8.00 -21.78
C MET A 1 12.76 6.84 -20.82
N HIS A 2 12.27 7.13 -19.64
CA HIS A 2 11.88 6.06 -18.70
C HIS A 2 10.59 5.38 -19.21
N PRO A 3 10.48 4.05 -19.11
CA PRO A 3 9.22 3.38 -19.43
C PRO A 3 8.10 3.87 -18.50
N PRO A 4 6.84 3.84 -18.94
CA PRO A 4 5.73 4.25 -18.10
C PRO A 4 5.59 3.34 -16.88
N ILE A 5 5.17 3.90 -15.74
CA ILE A 5 4.88 3.12 -14.54
C ILE A 5 3.61 2.29 -14.77
N GLU A 6 3.76 0.99 -14.71
CA GLU A 6 2.64 0.03 -14.70
C GLU A 6 2.22 -0.24 -13.25
N CYS A 7 0.91 -0.14 -12.97
CA CYS A 7 0.37 -0.52 -11.66
C CYS A 7 -0.56 -1.72 -11.84
N ARG A 8 -0.36 -2.76 -11.04
CA ARG A 8 -1.16 -4.00 -11.08
C ARG A 8 -1.00 -4.84 -9.81
N ALA A 9 -1.84 -5.85 -9.66
CA ALA A 9 -1.67 -6.85 -8.61
C ALA A 9 -0.36 -7.63 -8.79
N ALA A 10 0.24 -8.02 -7.67
CA ALA A 10 1.42 -8.88 -7.61
C ALA A 10 1.14 -10.24 -8.26
N ARG A 11 2.17 -10.83 -8.86
CA ARG A 11 2.15 -12.15 -9.51
C ARG A 11 3.35 -12.98 -9.09
N LEU A 12 3.24 -14.29 -9.18
CA LEU A 12 4.37 -15.19 -8.88
C LEU A 12 5.56 -14.95 -9.83
N THR A 13 5.27 -14.54 -11.07
CA THR A 13 6.29 -14.18 -12.06
C THR A 13 7.12 -12.95 -11.70
N ASP A 14 6.70 -12.19 -10.68
CA ASP A 14 7.45 -11.02 -10.18
C ASP A 14 8.61 -11.40 -9.26
N ALA A 15 8.83 -12.68 -8.96
CA ALA A 15 9.83 -13.15 -8.01
C ALA A 15 11.24 -12.54 -8.24
N PRO A 16 11.80 -12.45 -9.47
CA PRO A 16 13.10 -11.82 -9.68
C PRO A 16 13.12 -10.33 -9.31
N ALA A 17 12.08 -9.58 -9.67
CA ALA A 17 11.93 -8.17 -9.32
C ALA A 17 11.72 -7.98 -7.82
N TYR A 18 10.93 -8.86 -7.20
CA TYR A 18 10.63 -8.84 -5.78
C TYR A 18 11.86 -9.08 -4.91
N ARG A 19 12.72 -10.04 -5.28
CA ARG A 19 14.01 -10.27 -4.58
C ARG A 19 14.86 -8.99 -4.52
N ARG A 20 14.99 -8.27 -5.65
CA ARG A 20 15.75 -7.01 -5.71
C ARG A 20 15.12 -5.92 -4.84
N TYR A 21 13.80 -5.82 -4.89
CA TYR A 21 13.05 -4.87 -4.08
C TYR A 21 13.20 -5.12 -2.58
N VAL A 22 13.02 -6.36 -2.15
CA VAL A 22 13.16 -6.78 -0.74
C VAL A 22 14.57 -6.55 -0.23
N ALA A 23 15.60 -6.87 -1.02
CA ALA A 23 16.99 -6.68 -0.63
C ALA A 23 17.31 -5.21 -0.34
N GLU A 24 16.85 -4.30 -1.20
CA GLU A 24 17.06 -2.87 -1.02
C GLU A 24 16.26 -2.31 0.17
N CYS A 25 14.99 -2.68 0.30
CA CYS A 25 14.15 -2.24 1.41
C CYS A 25 14.65 -2.78 2.76
N GLY A 26 15.11 -4.04 2.80
CA GLY A 26 15.71 -4.64 3.99
C GLY A 26 17.02 -3.96 4.41
N ALA A 27 17.89 -3.68 3.44
CA ALA A 27 19.14 -2.94 3.67
C ALA A 27 18.90 -1.51 4.18
N ALA A 28 17.79 -0.89 3.77
CA ALA A 28 17.38 0.43 4.27
C ALA A 28 16.69 0.38 5.65
N GLY A 29 16.58 -0.79 6.26
CA GLY A 29 16.07 -0.96 7.62
C GLY A 29 14.54 -0.99 7.73
N LEU A 30 13.80 -1.22 6.63
CA LEU A 30 12.35 -1.37 6.71
C LEU A 30 12.00 -2.71 7.39
N PRO A 31 11.31 -2.71 8.56
CA PRO A 31 11.19 -3.91 9.41
C PRO A 31 10.57 -5.11 8.70
N LEU A 32 9.52 -4.90 7.89
CA LEU A 32 8.86 -5.97 7.14
C LEU A 32 9.84 -6.68 6.21
N TYR A 33 10.70 -5.92 5.54
CA TYR A 33 11.63 -6.44 4.53
C TYR A 33 12.92 -6.99 5.14
N GLN A 34 13.26 -6.62 6.36
CA GLN A 34 14.34 -7.26 7.11
C GLN A 34 14.03 -8.74 7.39
N VAL A 35 12.75 -9.09 7.56
CA VAL A 35 12.30 -10.48 7.69
C VAL A 35 12.18 -11.14 6.32
N ALA A 36 11.52 -10.46 5.36
CA ALA A 36 11.26 -11.01 4.03
C ALA A 36 12.54 -11.34 3.23
N GLN A 37 13.67 -10.68 3.51
CA GLN A 37 14.94 -10.90 2.79
C GLN A 37 15.55 -12.28 3.03
N PHE A 38 15.15 -13.02 4.08
CA PHE A 38 15.67 -14.37 4.33
C PHE A 38 15.12 -15.40 3.35
N ASP A 39 13.88 -15.26 2.91
CA ASP A 39 13.26 -16.05 1.84
C ASP A 39 12.23 -15.22 1.08
N PRO A 40 12.67 -14.35 0.14
CA PRO A 40 11.75 -13.47 -0.60
C PRO A 40 10.77 -14.22 -1.49
N ASP A 41 11.12 -15.41 -1.96
CA ASP A 41 10.25 -16.21 -2.82
C ASP A 41 9.07 -16.78 -2.02
N GLN A 42 9.36 -17.36 -0.85
CA GLN A 42 8.32 -17.80 0.07
C GLN A 42 7.45 -16.62 0.50
N TRP A 43 8.07 -15.49 0.82
CA TRP A 43 7.33 -14.31 1.23
C TRP A 43 6.37 -13.80 0.15
N LEU A 44 6.79 -13.81 -1.13
CA LEU A 44 5.91 -13.48 -2.24
C LEU A 44 4.73 -14.46 -2.35
N GLN A 45 4.97 -15.77 -2.17
CA GLN A 45 3.92 -16.78 -2.16
C GLN A 45 2.91 -16.53 -1.03
N GLU A 46 3.39 -16.17 0.17
CA GLU A 46 2.53 -15.80 1.30
C GLU A 46 1.68 -14.56 0.99
N LEU A 47 2.26 -13.52 0.39
CA LEU A 47 1.50 -12.33 -0.04
C LEU A 47 0.37 -12.69 -1.01
N LEU A 48 0.61 -13.62 -1.94
CA LEU A 48 -0.42 -14.08 -2.87
C LEU A 48 -1.49 -14.91 -2.15
N ALA A 49 -1.10 -15.77 -1.22
CA ALA A 49 -2.02 -16.54 -0.39
C ALA A 49 -2.90 -15.64 0.50
N HIS A 50 -2.35 -14.55 1.03
CA HIS A 50 -3.09 -13.57 1.81
C HIS A 50 -4.25 -12.93 1.05
N ALA A 51 -4.15 -12.78 -0.28
CA ALA A 51 -5.24 -12.27 -1.12
C ALA A 51 -6.46 -13.21 -1.12
N ASP A 52 -6.21 -14.51 -1.00
CA ASP A 52 -7.23 -15.56 -0.91
C ASP A 52 -7.69 -15.84 0.54
N GLY A 53 -7.20 -15.07 1.49
CA GLY A 53 -7.51 -15.26 2.92
C GLY A 53 -6.78 -16.43 3.57
N LEU A 54 -5.74 -16.95 2.93
CA LEU A 54 -4.92 -18.07 3.44
C LEU A 54 -3.68 -17.55 4.18
N HIS A 55 -3.23 -18.29 5.18
CA HIS A 55 -1.99 -18.04 5.97
C HIS A 55 -1.92 -16.65 6.61
N LEU A 56 -3.07 -16.02 6.85
CA LEU A 56 -3.11 -14.68 7.43
C LEU A 56 -2.57 -14.69 8.86
N PRO A 57 -1.80 -13.65 9.25
CA PRO A 57 -1.49 -13.44 10.66
C PRO A 57 -2.77 -13.28 11.48
N PRO A 58 -2.78 -13.70 12.76
CA PRO A 58 -3.95 -13.55 13.61
C PRO A 58 -4.49 -12.13 13.63
N GLY A 59 -5.79 -11.96 13.38
CA GLY A 59 -6.46 -10.66 13.37
C GLY A 59 -6.27 -9.82 12.11
N TYR A 60 -5.54 -10.34 11.09
CA TYR A 60 -5.42 -9.64 9.81
C TYR A 60 -6.49 -10.10 8.81
N PRO A 61 -7.10 -9.18 8.07
CA PRO A 61 -8.05 -9.53 7.01
C PRO A 61 -7.34 -9.98 5.74
N PRO A 62 -8.04 -10.61 4.78
CA PRO A 62 -7.51 -10.87 3.45
C PRO A 62 -6.91 -9.61 2.85
N THR A 63 -5.76 -9.74 2.20
CA THR A 63 -4.96 -8.58 1.78
C THR A 63 -4.40 -8.81 0.38
N THR A 64 -4.74 -7.93 -0.57
CA THR A 64 -4.16 -7.93 -1.91
C THR A 64 -2.98 -6.98 -1.98
N THR A 65 -1.87 -7.46 -2.53
CA THR A 65 -0.66 -6.65 -2.78
C THR A 65 -0.62 -6.20 -4.22
N TYR A 66 -0.37 -4.91 -4.42
CA TYR A 66 -0.21 -4.26 -5.73
C TYR A 66 1.20 -3.70 -5.84
N PHE A 67 1.73 -3.71 -7.06
CA PHE A 67 3.04 -3.16 -7.39
C PHE A 67 2.90 -1.99 -8.37
N ALA A 68 3.76 -0.98 -8.19
CA ALA A 68 4.12 -0.04 -9.24
C ALA A 68 5.45 -0.48 -9.84
N LEU A 69 5.48 -0.73 -11.14
CA LEU A 69 6.65 -1.25 -11.85
C LEU A 69 7.08 -0.29 -12.96
N GLU A 70 8.39 -0.21 -13.15
CA GLU A 70 9.02 0.41 -14.32
C GLU A 70 9.86 -0.67 -15.02
N GLY A 71 9.35 -1.19 -16.14
CA GLY A 71 9.92 -2.41 -16.73
C GLY A 71 9.85 -3.60 -15.77
N GLU A 72 11.00 -4.17 -15.43
CA GLU A 72 11.10 -5.29 -14.49
C GLU A 72 11.48 -4.84 -13.06
N GLU A 73 11.35 -3.57 -12.75
CA GLU A 73 11.72 -3.01 -11.44
C GLU A 73 10.47 -2.63 -10.65
N ILE A 74 10.32 -3.20 -9.44
CA ILE A 74 9.29 -2.77 -8.49
C ILE A 74 9.76 -1.48 -7.82
N LEU A 75 8.98 -0.41 -7.98
CA LEU A 75 9.24 0.91 -7.42
C LEU A 75 8.53 1.13 -6.08
N ALA A 76 7.35 0.54 -5.93
CA ALA A 76 6.55 0.63 -4.71
C ALA A 76 5.62 -0.57 -4.58
N THR A 77 5.25 -0.86 -3.35
CA THR A 77 4.21 -1.83 -3.00
C THR A 77 3.07 -1.14 -2.29
N LEU A 78 1.86 -1.64 -2.49
CA LEU A 78 0.66 -1.22 -1.76
C LEU A 78 -0.14 -2.45 -1.38
N ARG A 79 -0.59 -2.49 -0.13
CA ARG A 79 -1.46 -3.55 0.40
C ARG A 79 -2.84 -2.97 0.64
N LEU A 80 -3.85 -3.60 0.06
CA LEU A 80 -5.25 -3.32 0.32
C LEU A 80 -5.85 -4.46 1.16
N ARG A 81 -6.26 -4.15 2.36
CA ARG A 81 -6.91 -5.05 3.30
C ARG A 81 -8.40 -5.04 3.06
N HIS A 82 -8.98 -6.22 2.87
CA HIS A 82 -10.41 -6.40 2.58
C HIS A 82 -11.19 -6.67 3.86
N GLY A 83 -12.31 -5.96 4.01
CA GLY A 83 -13.16 -6.11 5.17
C GLY A 83 -12.71 -5.27 6.37
N ASP A 84 -13.62 -5.14 7.30
CA ASP A 84 -13.54 -4.25 8.44
C ASP A 84 -13.41 -5.07 9.71
N ASN A 85 -12.29 -4.92 10.41
CA ASN A 85 -12.06 -5.57 11.69
C ASN A 85 -11.45 -4.60 12.72
N SER A 86 -11.20 -5.08 13.93
CA SER A 86 -10.62 -4.27 15.00
C SER A 86 -9.28 -3.65 14.62
N ALA A 87 -8.39 -4.41 13.95
CA ALA A 87 -7.07 -3.92 13.57
C ALA A 87 -7.16 -2.82 12.51
N THR A 88 -7.98 -2.99 11.46
CA THR A 88 -8.16 -1.98 10.41
C THR A 88 -8.78 -0.69 10.96
N ARG A 89 -9.70 -0.80 11.91
CA ARG A 89 -10.37 0.36 12.50
C ARG A 89 -9.52 1.11 13.51
N GLN A 90 -8.69 0.41 14.29
CA GLN A 90 -8.03 1.00 15.45
C GLN A 90 -6.64 1.56 15.14
N TRP A 91 -5.88 0.95 14.23
CA TRP A 91 -4.49 1.39 13.99
C TRP A 91 -3.97 1.13 12.57
N LEU A 92 -4.45 0.09 11.87
CA LEU A 92 -3.84 -0.37 10.63
C LEU A 92 -4.36 0.36 9.39
N GLY A 93 -5.65 0.73 9.37
CA GLY A 93 -6.32 1.17 8.14
C GLY A 93 -6.46 0.05 7.11
N HIS A 94 -7.10 0.33 5.98
CA HIS A 94 -7.22 -0.63 4.87
C HIS A 94 -6.01 -0.58 3.93
N ILE A 95 -5.27 0.52 3.89
CA ILE A 95 -4.16 0.72 2.95
C ILE A 95 -2.84 0.93 3.69
N GLY A 96 -1.83 0.18 3.29
CA GLY A 96 -0.44 0.42 3.64
C GLY A 96 0.43 0.38 2.38
N TYR A 97 1.47 1.20 2.30
CA TYR A 97 2.37 1.23 1.16
C TYR A 97 3.80 1.60 1.56
N GLU A 98 4.74 1.16 0.75
CA GLU A 98 6.15 1.55 0.82
C GLU A 98 6.70 1.85 -0.57
N THR A 99 7.56 2.84 -0.65
CA THR A 99 8.31 3.15 -1.87
C THR A 99 9.75 2.65 -1.72
N ARG A 100 10.28 2.05 -2.79
CA ARG A 100 11.70 1.68 -2.90
C ARG A 100 12.57 2.85 -2.45
N PRO A 101 13.55 2.65 -1.55
CA PRO A 101 14.34 3.75 -0.98
C PRO A 101 14.97 4.69 -2.01
N THR A 102 15.56 4.13 -3.07
CA THR A 102 16.21 4.92 -4.15
C THR A 102 15.24 5.66 -5.06
N ARG A 103 13.93 5.37 -4.98
CA ARG A 103 12.88 5.96 -5.83
C ARG A 103 11.91 6.85 -5.04
N ARG A 104 12.28 7.19 -3.81
CA ARG A 104 11.50 8.13 -2.98
C ARG A 104 11.57 9.55 -3.53
N GLY A 105 10.48 10.31 -3.33
CA GLY A 105 10.40 11.69 -3.83
C GLY A 105 10.01 11.81 -5.30
N GLU A 106 9.91 10.71 -6.05
CA GLU A 106 9.55 10.69 -7.47
C GLU A 106 8.04 10.58 -7.74
N GLY A 107 7.21 10.64 -6.70
CA GLY A 107 5.75 10.57 -6.83
C GLY A 107 5.19 9.16 -7.08
N VAL A 108 6.00 8.11 -6.93
CA VAL A 108 5.59 6.71 -7.19
C VAL A 108 4.41 6.30 -6.31
N ALA A 109 4.48 6.57 -5.00
CA ALA A 109 3.39 6.24 -4.07
C ALA A 109 2.09 6.95 -4.45
N ARG A 110 2.16 8.21 -4.86
CA ARG A 110 0.99 8.98 -5.34
C ARG A 110 0.41 8.36 -6.61
N THR A 111 1.26 7.92 -7.53
CA THR A 111 0.83 7.25 -8.77
C THR A 111 0.10 5.95 -8.45
N LEU A 112 0.68 5.11 -7.59
CA LEU A 112 0.09 3.81 -7.21
C LEU A 112 -1.24 3.99 -6.44
N LEU A 113 -1.28 4.91 -5.49
CA LEU A 113 -2.50 5.19 -4.73
C LEU A 113 -3.61 5.77 -5.62
N GLY A 114 -3.28 6.68 -6.53
CA GLY A 114 -4.22 7.23 -7.50
C GLY A 114 -4.73 6.19 -8.51
N TRP A 115 -3.88 5.24 -8.89
CA TRP A 115 -4.30 4.09 -9.71
C TRP A 115 -5.28 3.19 -8.94
N LEU A 116 -4.99 2.89 -7.67
CA LEU A 116 -5.89 2.11 -6.80
C LEU A 116 -7.28 2.76 -6.71
N GLN A 117 -7.34 4.08 -6.50
CA GLN A 117 -8.59 4.82 -6.43
C GLN A 117 -9.42 4.74 -7.72
N ARG A 118 -8.76 4.72 -8.89
CA ARG A 118 -9.43 4.70 -10.20
C ARG A 118 -9.86 3.31 -10.65
N HIS A 119 -9.10 2.27 -10.29
CA HIS A 119 -9.24 0.95 -10.89
C HIS A 119 -9.67 -0.15 -9.94
N VAL A 120 -9.54 0.07 -8.63
CA VAL A 120 -9.77 -0.98 -7.62
C VAL A 120 -10.83 -0.59 -6.61
N LEU A 121 -10.76 0.62 -6.05
CA LEU A 121 -11.71 1.02 -5.01
C LEU A 121 -13.11 1.23 -5.58
N SER A 122 -14.10 0.52 -5.01
CA SER A 122 -15.52 0.71 -5.29
C SER A 122 -16.23 1.54 -4.23
N GLU A 123 -15.66 1.60 -3.03
CA GLU A 123 -16.20 2.31 -1.87
C GLU A 123 -15.09 3.02 -1.09
N PRO A 124 -15.41 3.99 -0.25
CA PRO A 124 -14.42 4.64 0.59
C PRO A 124 -13.80 3.68 1.60
N VAL A 125 -12.50 3.86 1.82
CA VAL A 125 -11.71 3.06 2.76
C VAL A 125 -10.98 3.95 3.78
N LEU A 126 -10.50 3.35 4.86
CA LEU A 126 -9.61 4.01 5.81
C LEU A 126 -8.17 3.91 5.34
N ILE A 127 -7.46 5.02 5.39
CA ILE A 127 -6.01 5.05 5.26
C ILE A 127 -5.40 5.74 6.48
N SER A 128 -4.35 5.17 7.01
CA SER A 128 -3.69 5.67 8.21
C SER A 128 -2.19 5.83 7.99
N CYS A 129 -1.59 6.75 8.70
CA CYS A 129 -0.13 6.88 8.76
C CYS A 129 0.32 7.48 10.08
N ASP A 130 1.58 7.22 10.43
CA ASP A 130 2.24 7.91 11.55
C ASP A 130 2.22 9.43 11.31
N GLU A 131 1.84 10.18 12.34
CA GLU A 131 1.80 11.65 12.30
C GLU A 131 3.16 12.27 11.99
N ALA A 132 4.25 11.61 12.35
CA ALA A 132 5.62 12.02 12.02
C ALA A 132 6.01 11.75 10.57
N ASN A 133 5.26 10.93 9.82
CA ASN A 133 5.56 10.60 8.43
C ASN A 133 5.04 11.67 7.47
N ALA A 134 5.78 12.77 7.37
CA ALA A 134 5.41 13.91 6.52
C ALA A 134 5.24 13.55 5.04
N ALA A 135 6.02 12.59 4.53
CA ALA A 135 5.91 12.13 3.15
C ALA A 135 4.58 11.43 2.89
N SER A 136 4.15 10.53 3.79
CA SER A 136 2.88 9.84 3.69
C SER A 136 1.69 10.81 3.83
N LEU A 137 1.77 11.78 4.75
CA LEU A 137 0.74 12.81 4.90
C LEU A 137 0.52 13.60 3.60
N LYS A 138 1.59 13.96 2.89
CA LYS A 138 1.51 14.64 1.59
C LYS A 138 0.87 13.76 0.52
N VAL A 139 1.20 12.48 0.46
CA VAL A 139 0.62 11.52 -0.49
C VAL A 139 -0.88 11.37 -0.24
N ILE A 140 -1.30 11.20 1.01
CA ILE A 140 -2.72 11.08 1.40
C ILE A 140 -3.49 12.35 1.07
N ALA A 141 -2.95 13.53 1.39
CA ALA A 141 -3.56 14.81 1.07
C ALA A 141 -3.73 14.99 -0.45
N ALA A 142 -2.70 14.67 -1.23
CA ALA A 142 -2.76 14.74 -2.70
C ALA A 142 -3.78 13.77 -3.31
N ALA A 143 -4.07 12.65 -2.65
CA ALA A 143 -5.09 11.68 -3.04
C ALA A 143 -6.51 12.09 -2.61
N GLY A 144 -6.68 13.23 -1.93
CA GLY A 144 -7.96 13.72 -1.44
C GLY A 144 -8.44 13.04 -0.15
N GLY A 145 -7.52 12.54 0.65
CA GLY A 145 -7.83 11.96 1.96
C GLY A 145 -8.53 12.96 2.88
N GLN A 146 -9.70 12.61 3.38
CA GLN A 146 -10.48 13.41 4.32
C GLN A 146 -10.09 13.05 5.75
N TRP A 147 -9.65 14.04 6.51
CA TRP A 147 -9.31 13.89 7.91
C TRP A 147 -10.49 13.31 8.72
N LEU A 148 -10.18 12.33 9.58
CA LEU A 148 -11.16 11.76 10.51
C LEU A 148 -10.78 12.03 11.97
N ASP A 149 -9.68 11.44 12.42
CA ASP A 149 -9.18 11.59 13.78
C ASP A 149 -7.69 11.20 13.88
N ARG A 150 -7.16 11.26 15.10
CA ARG A 150 -5.85 10.69 15.44
C ARG A 150 -5.96 9.86 16.71
N ARG A 151 -5.18 8.79 16.76
CA ARG A 151 -5.16 7.85 17.89
C ARG A 151 -3.73 7.52 18.28
N TYR A 152 -3.50 7.37 19.58
CA TYR A 152 -2.20 6.93 20.06
C TYR A 152 -2.11 5.41 19.97
N HIS A 153 -1.08 4.90 19.27
CA HIS A 153 -0.77 3.48 19.21
C HIS A 153 0.32 3.14 20.22
N ALA A 154 -0.05 2.44 21.28
CA ALA A 154 0.87 2.14 22.38
C ALA A 154 2.00 1.18 21.98
N GLY A 155 1.74 0.26 21.04
CA GLY A 155 2.73 -0.69 20.53
C GLY A 155 3.91 0.01 19.86
N ASP A 156 3.63 0.94 18.97
CA ASP A 156 4.65 1.70 18.23
C ASP A 156 5.02 3.03 18.89
N ARG A 157 4.33 3.38 19.98
CA ARG A 157 4.53 4.64 20.73
C ARG A 157 4.42 5.89 19.87
N CYS A 158 3.47 5.90 18.94
CA CYS A 158 3.28 7.00 18.00
C CYS A 158 1.80 7.40 17.89
N TRP A 159 1.58 8.61 17.39
CA TRP A 159 0.25 9.07 17.01
C TRP A 159 -0.02 8.69 15.57
N ILE A 160 -1.13 8.00 15.31
CA ILE A 160 -1.58 7.60 13.98
C ILE A 160 -2.73 8.51 13.56
N ARG A 161 -2.62 9.09 12.38
CA ARG A 161 -3.68 9.85 11.73
C ARG A 161 -4.50 8.98 10.81
N PHE A 162 -5.82 9.14 10.88
CA PHE A 162 -6.80 8.42 10.06
C PHE A 162 -7.49 9.35 9.09
N TYR A 163 -7.64 8.86 7.87
CA TYR A 163 -8.31 9.54 6.77
C TYR A 163 -9.28 8.60 6.08
N ARG A 164 -10.35 9.17 5.55
CA ARG A 164 -11.26 8.50 4.62
C ARG A 164 -10.79 8.79 3.21
N LEU A 165 -10.52 7.75 2.45
CA LEU A 165 -10.10 7.83 1.05
C LEU A 165 -11.21 7.30 0.16
N ALA A 166 -11.77 8.13 -0.69
CA ALA A 166 -12.82 7.76 -1.63
C ALA A 166 -12.24 7.21 -2.93
N PRO A 167 -12.98 6.36 -3.67
CA PRO A 167 -12.69 6.07 -5.06
C PRO A 167 -12.55 7.39 -5.85
N ALA A 168 -11.71 7.39 -6.88
CA ALA A 168 -11.69 8.52 -7.81
C ALA A 168 -13.06 8.59 -8.52
N LYS A 169 -13.65 9.78 -8.60
CA LYS A 169 -14.85 9.99 -9.42
C LYS A 169 -14.48 9.63 -10.86
N GLY A 170 -15.18 8.64 -11.44
CA GLY A 170 -15.11 8.41 -12.88
C GLY A 170 -15.47 9.67 -13.64
N PRO A 171 -15.09 9.81 -14.93
CA PRO A 171 -15.57 10.91 -15.74
C PRO A 171 -17.10 10.89 -15.66
N GLY A 172 -17.67 11.98 -15.14
CA GLY A 172 -19.09 12.05 -14.81
C GLY A 172 -19.92 11.59 -15.98
N LEU A 173 -20.78 10.62 -15.75
CA LEU A 173 -22.00 10.46 -16.54
C LEU A 173 -22.79 11.74 -16.32
N SER A 174 -22.63 12.67 -17.27
CA SER A 174 -23.48 13.83 -17.40
C SER A 174 -24.93 13.31 -17.43
N SER A 175 -25.65 13.53 -16.35
CA SER A 175 -27.10 13.38 -16.35
C SER A 175 -27.67 14.30 -17.42
N ARG A 176 -27.91 13.76 -18.62
CA ARG A 176 -28.79 14.39 -19.57
C ARG A 176 -30.20 14.20 -19.02
N GLN A 177 -30.76 15.29 -18.54
CA GLN A 177 -32.21 15.50 -18.49
C GLN A 177 -32.74 15.69 -19.89
#